data_a507dcad551fda753b1319b736eae376
#
_entry.id   a507dcad551fda753b1319b736eae376
#
_cell.length_a   1.000
_cell.length_b   1.000
_cell.length_c   1.000
_cell.angle_alpha   90.00
_cell.angle_beta   90.00
_cell.angle_gamma   90.00
#
_symmetry.space_group_name_H-M   'P 1'
#
loop_
_entity.id
_entity.type
_entity.pdbx_description
1 polymer ?
#
loop_
_entity_poly.entity_id
_entity_poly.type
_entity_poly.pdbx_seq_one_letter_code
_entity_poly.pdbx_strand_id
1 'polypeptide(L)' 'MVYVHFAEGFEEVEAVTIVDLLRRAAIDVKMVSIMEDKMVEGAHGMQIQADLLFE' A
#
# COMPACT_ATOMS: atom_id res chain seq x y z
N MET A 1 11.39 -4.42 -9.32
CA MET A 1 10.84 -3.84 -8.09
C MET A 1 9.73 -2.87 -8.41
N VAL A 2 8.56 -3.06 -7.83
CA VAL A 2 7.41 -2.19 -8.01
C VAL A 2 7.08 -1.53 -6.68
N TYR A 3 6.83 -0.22 -6.69
CA TYR A 3 6.40 0.50 -5.51
C TYR A 3 4.95 0.91 -5.70
N VAL A 4 4.12 0.60 -4.71
CA VAL A 4 2.73 1.03 -4.69
C VAL A 4 2.61 2.04 -3.54
N HIS A 5 2.24 3.26 -3.87
CA HIS A 5 2.17 4.34 -2.89
C HIS A 5 0.80 4.42 -2.27
N PHE A 6 0.78 4.53 -0.94
CA PHE A 6 -0.45 4.61 -0.17
C PHE A 6 -0.55 5.97 0.50
N ALA A 7 -1.69 6.60 0.34
CA ALA A 7 -2.00 7.86 1.00
C ALA A 7 -3.29 7.69 1.78
N GLU A 8 -3.50 8.56 2.77
CA GLU A 8 -4.73 8.57 3.54
C GLU A 8 -5.94 8.65 2.60
N GLY A 9 -6.93 7.79 2.84
CA GLY A 9 -8.12 7.73 2.00
C GLY A 9 -7.99 6.85 0.77
N PHE A 10 -6.95 6.01 0.70
CA PHE A 10 -6.80 5.13 -0.45
C PHE A 10 -7.99 4.15 -0.54
N GLU A 11 -8.25 3.68 -1.77
CA GLU A 11 -9.33 2.70 -1.99
C GLU A 11 -8.80 1.31 -1.67
N GLU A 12 -9.32 0.71 -0.60
CA GLU A 12 -8.78 -0.55 -0.07
C GLU A 12 -8.78 -1.69 -1.09
N VAL A 13 -9.93 -1.89 -1.75
CA VAL A 13 -10.04 -3.01 -2.70
C VAL A 13 -9.05 -2.85 -3.83
N GLU A 14 -8.94 -1.65 -4.38
CA GLU A 14 -8.06 -1.41 -5.52
C GLU A 14 -6.60 -1.55 -5.14
N ALA A 15 -6.20 -0.88 -4.06
CA ALA A 15 -4.79 -0.85 -3.68
C ALA A 15 -4.30 -2.21 -3.20
N VAL A 16 -5.06 -2.87 -2.33
CA VAL A 16 -4.65 -4.14 -1.77
C VAL A 16 -4.68 -5.23 -2.83
N THR A 17 -5.66 -5.20 -3.73
CA THR A 17 -5.76 -6.18 -4.81
C THR A 17 -4.54 -6.11 -5.73
N ILE A 18 -4.11 -4.90 -6.08
CA ILE A 18 -2.93 -4.73 -6.92
C ILE A 18 -1.70 -5.35 -6.25
N VAL A 19 -1.48 -5.04 -4.98
CA VAL A 19 -0.33 -5.59 -4.25
C VAL A 19 -0.42 -7.10 -4.17
N ASP A 20 -1.60 -7.61 -3.84
CA ASP A 20 -1.81 -9.06 -3.68
C ASP A 20 -1.55 -9.79 -4.99
N LEU A 21 -2.12 -9.32 -6.09
CA LEU A 21 -1.96 -9.98 -7.38
C LEU A 21 -0.52 -9.97 -7.85
N LEU A 22 0.18 -8.85 -7.65
CA LEU A 22 1.58 -8.76 -8.06
C LEU A 22 2.43 -9.71 -7.23
N ARG A 23 2.16 -9.82 -5.94
CA ARG A 23 2.91 -10.74 -5.07
C ARG A 23 2.62 -12.19 -5.43
N ARG A 24 1.38 -12.51 -5.80
CA ARG A 24 1.05 -13.85 -6.25
C ARG A 24 1.78 -14.22 -7.53
N ALA A 25 2.08 -13.22 -8.36
CA ALA A 25 2.84 -13.42 -9.60
C ALA A 25 4.34 -13.42 -9.37
N ALA A 26 4.77 -13.46 -8.12
CA ALA A 26 6.19 -13.45 -7.72
C ALA A 26 6.92 -12.19 -8.14
N ILE A 27 6.20 -11.08 -8.25
CA ILE A 27 6.79 -9.78 -8.54
C ILE A 27 7.15 -9.12 -7.22
N ASP A 28 8.35 -8.54 -7.14
CA ASP A 28 8.82 -7.87 -5.93
C ASP A 28 8.11 -6.51 -5.80
N VAL A 29 7.20 -6.43 -4.84
CA VAL A 29 6.36 -5.26 -4.63
C VAL A 29 6.53 -4.75 -3.21
N LYS A 30 6.69 -3.44 -3.07
CA LYS A 30 6.74 -2.78 -1.76
C LYS A 30 5.62 -1.76 -1.65
N MET A 31 4.92 -1.78 -0.53
CA MET A 31 3.94 -0.75 -0.20
C MET A 31 4.68 0.41 0.44
N VAL A 32 4.47 1.62 -0.07
CA VAL A 32 5.17 2.82 0.40
C VAL A 32 4.14 3.82 0.91
N SER A 33 4.27 4.23 2.17
CA SER A 33 3.43 5.27 2.72
C SER A 33 4.00 6.64 2.33
N ILE A 34 3.17 7.50 1.79
CA ILE A 34 3.57 8.89 1.53
C ILE A 34 3.19 9.80 2.69
N MET A 35 2.64 9.22 3.75
CA MET A 35 2.29 9.94 4.97
C MET A 35 3.48 9.90 5.93
N GLU A 36 3.32 10.48 7.11
CA GLU A 36 4.39 10.50 8.11
C GLU A 36 4.58 9.14 8.78
N ASP A 37 3.55 8.31 8.76
CA ASP A 37 3.54 7.03 9.43
C ASP A 37 3.39 5.92 8.40
N LYS A 38 3.93 4.74 8.70
CA LYS A 38 3.75 3.57 7.85
C LYS A 38 2.30 3.07 7.88
N MET A 39 1.57 3.35 8.96
CA MET A 39 0.18 2.95 9.06
C MET A 39 -0.66 3.97 8.31
N VAL A 40 -1.40 3.52 7.30
CA VAL A 40 -2.20 4.38 6.46
C VAL A 40 -3.64 3.88 6.47
N GLU A 41 -4.58 4.80 6.67
CA GLU A 41 -5.99 4.44 6.72
C GLU A 41 -6.66 4.68 5.36
N GLY A 42 -7.38 3.65 4.89
CA GLY A 42 -8.10 3.75 3.64
C GLY A 42 -9.43 4.46 3.78
N ALA A 43 -10.12 4.62 2.67
CA ALA A 43 -11.38 5.36 2.60
C ALA A 43 -12.48 4.74 3.44
N HIS A 44 -12.40 3.45 3.71
CA HIS A 44 -13.42 2.72 4.44
C HIS A 44 -12.95 2.30 5.83
N GLY A 45 -11.94 2.99 6.35
CA GLY A 45 -11.49 2.79 7.72
C GLY A 45 -10.52 1.64 7.94
N MET A 46 -10.09 0.97 6.88
CA MET A 46 -9.12 -0.10 7.02
C MET A 46 -7.70 0.46 7.09
N GLN A 47 -6.95 -0.01 8.09
CA GLN A 47 -5.58 0.44 8.25
C GLN A 47 -4.62 -0.58 7.69
N ILE A 48 -3.69 -0.11 6.86
CA ILE A 48 -2.66 -0.94 6.24
C ILE A 48 -1.31 -0.45 6.69
N GLN A 49 -0.46 -1.38 7.10
CA GLN A 49 0.92 -1.02 7.43
C GLN A 49 1.78 -1.17 6.19
N ALA A 50 2.31 -0.05 5.70
CA ALA A 50 3.20 -0.07 4.54
C ALA A 50 4.56 -0.65 4.92
N ASP A 51 5.29 -1.10 3.91
CA ASP A 51 6.63 -1.65 4.13
C ASP A 51 7.66 -0.54 4.34
N LEU A 52 7.47 0.58 3.67
CA LEU A 52 8.44 1.68 3.65
C LEU A 52 7.74 3.02 3.79
N LEU A 53 8.51 4.01 4.24
CA LEU A 53 8.11 5.40 4.17
C LEU A 53 8.74 6.02 2.93
N PHE A 54 8.01 6.92 2.28
CA PHE A 54 8.54 7.67 1.14
C PHE A 54 9.42 8.79 1.68
N GLU A 55 10.65 8.84 1.20
CA GLU A 55 11.58 9.90 1.60
C GLU A 55 12.39 10.41 0.46
#